data_74b9fe85fb3150e3c6e1d2d14d460ab0
#
_entry.id   74b9fe85fb3150e3c6e1d2d14d460ab0
#
_cell.length_a   1.000
_cell.length_b   1.000
_cell.length_c   1.000
_cell.angle_alpha   90.00
_cell.angle_beta   90.00
_cell.angle_gamma   90.00
#
_symmetry.space_group_name_H-M   'P 1'
#
loop_
_entity.id
_entity.type
_entity.pdbx_description
1 polymer ?
#
loop_
_entity_poly.entity_id
_entity_poly.type
_entity_poly.pdbx_seq_one_letter_code
_entity_poly.pdbx_strand_id
1 'polypeptide(L)'
;MSSLTPVKQVLVRELIGESLREARIDQGRTLREVSKAARVSLGYLSEVERGQKEASSELLASICTALDLPLSVVLNVTSEKMAAVEGLDSRVTALPRVRAMAAAA
;
A
#
# COMPACT_ATOMS: atom_id res chain seq x y z
N MET A 1 -31.87 -6.23 -5.05
CA MET A 1 -31.37 -6.29 -5.22
C MET A 1 -30.58 -6.53 -4.98
N SER A 2 -30.45 -6.43 -4.51
CA SER A 2 -29.55 -6.58 -4.50
C SER A 2 -29.36 -7.79 -4.43
N SER A 3 -29.81 -8.20 -5.05
CA SER A 3 -29.40 -9.44 -5.39
C SER A 3 -27.99 -9.49 -5.41
N LEU A 4 -27.43 -8.43 -5.23
CA LEU A 4 -26.02 -8.39 -5.29
C LEU A 4 -25.45 -8.97 -4.05
N THR A 5 -24.64 -9.96 -4.23
CA THR A 5 -23.79 -10.42 -3.18
C THR A 5 -22.82 -9.30 -2.88
N PRO A 6 -22.73 -8.87 -1.66
CA PRO A 6 -21.78 -7.82 -1.33
C PRO A 6 -20.38 -8.28 -1.69
N VAL A 7 -19.74 -7.54 -2.53
CA VAL A 7 -18.35 -7.78 -2.81
C VAL A 7 -17.58 -7.28 -1.61
N LYS A 8 -16.69 -8.09 -1.09
CA LYS A 8 -15.87 -7.66 0.03
C LYS A 8 -15.10 -6.42 -0.38
N GLN A 9 -15.26 -5.38 0.39
CA GLN A 9 -14.56 -4.15 0.13
C GLN A 9 -13.14 -4.28 0.63
N VAL A 10 -12.18 -4.09 -0.27
CA VAL A 10 -10.78 -4.14 0.08
C VAL A 10 -10.33 -2.75 0.48
N LEU A 11 -9.70 -2.66 1.64
CA LEU A 11 -9.28 -1.38 2.16
C LEU A 11 -7.86 -1.06 1.72
N VAL A 12 -7.59 0.22 1.54
CA VAL A 12 -6.26 0.67 1.13
C VAL A 12 -5.20 0.16 2.10
N ARG A 13 -5.48 0.19 3.40
CA ARG A 13 -4.49 -0.28 4.38
C ARG A 13 -4.13 -1.75 4.19
N GLU A 14 -5.08 -2.54 3.69
CA GLU A 14 -4.81 -3.96 3.43
C GLU A 14 -3.83 -4.12 2.27
N LEU A 15 -4.01 -3.32 1.23
CA LEU A 15 -3.14 -3.42 0.06
C LEU A 15 -1.77 -2.79 0.32
N ILE A 16 -1.72 -1.73 1.11
CA ILE A 16 -0.45 -1.17 1.53
C ILE A 16 0.31 -2.21 2.35
N GLY A 17 -0.37 -2.84 3.31
CA GLY A 17 0.26 -3.86 4.13
C GLY A 17 0.80 -5.00 3.31
N GLU A 18 0.04 -5.46 2.34
CA GLU A 18 0.46 -6.53 1.45
C GLU A 18 1.69 -6.13 0.65
N SER A 19 1.71 -4.89 0.13
CA SER A 19 2.84 -4.39 -0.64
C SER A 19 4.10 -4.33 0.21
N LEU A 20 3.98 -3.87 1.44
CA LEU A 20 5.12 -3.81 2.35
C LEU A 20 5.63 -5.20 2.68
N ARG A 21 4.72 -6.13 2.92
CA ARG A 21 5.11 -7.50 3.24
C ARG A 21 5.83 -8.16 2.07
N GLU A 22 5.32 -7.98 0.87
CA GLU A 22 5.96 -8.54 -0.31
C GLU A 22 7.36 -8.01 -0.49
N ALA A 23 7.54 -6.71 -0.30
CA ALA A 23 8.86 -6.09 -0.42
C ALA A 23 9.83 -6.67 0.62
N ARG A 24 9.34 -6.82 1.84
CA ARG A 24 10.18 -7.38 2.91
C ARG A 24 10.59 -8.81 2.58
N ILE A 25 9.65 -9.63 2.15
CA ILE A 25 9.92 -11.02 1.82
C ILE A 25 10.86 -11.12 0.63
N ASP A 26 10.66 -10.29 -0.39
CA ASP A 26 11.55 -10.25 -1.54
C ASP A 26 12.98 -9.93 -1.14
N GLN A 27 13.16 -9.13 -0.11
CA GLN A 27 14.49 -8.77 0.36
C GLN A 27 15.05 -9.80 1.32
N GLY A 28 14.29 -10.86 1.63
CA GLY A 28 14.74 -11.88 2.55
C GLY A 28 14.91 -11.37 3.97
N ARG A 29 14.16 -10.34 4.35
CA ARG A 29 14.30 -9.71 5.67
C ARG A 29 13.19 -10.14 6.60
N THR A 30 13.54 -10.33 7.86
CA THR A 30 12.56 -10.73 8.86
C THR A 30 11.74 -9.52 9.30
N LEU A 31 10.58 -9.82 9.86
CA LEU A 31 9.73 -8.79 10.43
C LEU A 31 10.49 -8.01 11.51
N ARG A 32 11.25 -8.73 12.32
CA ARG A 32 12.02 -8.10 13.39
C ARG A 32 13.09 -7.15 12.85
N GLU A 33 13.77 -7.56 11.78
CA GLU A 33 14.79 -6.70 11.20
C GLU A 33 14.20 -5.37 10.70
N VAL A 34 13.06 -5.46 10.02
CA VAL A 34 12.44 -4.26 9.48
C VAL A 34 11.85 -3.40 10.58
N SER A 35 11.20 -4.02 11.58
CA SER A 35 10.63 -3.24 12.68
C SER A 35 11.72 -2.47 13.41
N LYS A 36 12.88 -3.10 13.59
CA LYS A 36 14.00 -2.47 14.27
C LYS A 36 14.53 -1.29 13.44
N ALA A 37 14.72 -1.51 12.15
CA ALA A 37 15.21 -0.46 11.25
C ALA A 37 14.24 0.71 11.17
N ALA A 38 12.95 0.44 11.20
CA ALA A 38 11.92 1.46 11.11
C ALA A 38 11.61 2.09 12.46
N ARG A 39 12.15 1.53 13.54
CA ARG A 39 11.91 2.00 14.91
C ARG A 39 10.43 1.94 15.29
N VAL A 40 9.80 0.85 14.91
CA VAL A 40 8.43 0.56 15.32
C VAL A 40 8.41 -0.78 16.01
N SER A 41 7.37 -1.02 16.81
CA SER A 41 7.27 -2.30 17.50
C SER A 41 6.99 -3.41 16.48
N LEU A 42 7.42 -4.60 16.84
CA LEU A 42 7.19 -5.78 16.02
C LEU A 42 5.68 -6.01 15.81
N GLY A 43 4.92 -5.87 16.90
CA GLY A 43 3.47 -6.05 16.81
C GLY A 43 2.82 -5.04 15.92
N TYR A 44 3.26 -3.78 15.97
CA TYR A 44 2.71 -2.74 15.12
C TYR A 44 2.97 -3.04 13.65
N LEU A 45 4.22 -3.38 13.31
CA LEU A 45 4.55 -3.67 11.93
C LEU A 45 3.76 -4.89 11.44
N SER A 46 3.63 -5.91 12.28
CA SER A 46 2.85 -7.08 11.95
C SER A 46 1.40 -6.73 11.63
N GLU A 47 0.82 -5.86 12.44
CA GLU A 47 -0.56 -5.43 12.22
C GLU A 47 -0.71 -4.61 10.95
N VAL A 48 0.28 -3.77 10.65
CA VAL A 48 0.27 -2.99 9.41
C VAL A 48 0.34 -3.93 8.20
N GLU A 49 1.23 -4.91 8.24
CA GLU A 49 1.36 -5.85 7.12
C GLU A 49 0.09 -6.66 6.90
N ARG A 50 -0.62 -6.99 7.97
CA ARG A 50 -1.86 -7.73 7.85
C ARG A 50 -3.07 -6.86 7.55
N GLY A 51 -2.86 -5.56 7.39
CA GLY A 51 -3.95 -4.65 7.07
C GLY A 51 -4.87 -4.37 8.24
N GLN A 52 -4.44 -4.70 9.45
CA GLN A 52 -5.24 -4.49 10.65
C GLN A 52 -5.06 -3.11 11.24
N LYS A 53 -4.04 -2.41 10.80
CA LYS A 53 -3.75 -1.09 11.31
C LYS A 53 -3.31 -0.19 10.18
N GLU A 54 -3.78 1.04 10.22
CA GLU A 54 -3.43 2.04 9.22
C GLU A 54 -2.23 2.80 9.74
N ALA A 55 -1.15 2.81 8.97
CA ALA A 55 0.05 3.51 9.40
C ALA A 55 -0.12 5.01 9.16
N SER A 56 0.34 5.82 10.10
CA SER A 56 0.41 7.25 9.88
C SER A 56 1.40 7.53 8.76
N SER A 57 1.31 8.73 8.18
CA SER A 57 2.22 9.10 7.12
C SER A 57 3.68 8.99 7.56
N GLU A 58 3.97 9.42 8.78
CA GLU A 58 5.34 9.39 9.29
C GLU A 58 5.84 7.96 9.47
N LEU A 59 4.99 7.10 10.02
CA LEU A 59 5.40 5.72 10.25
C LEU A 59 5.49 4.95 8.93
N LEU A 60 4.60 5.24 8.00
CA LEU A 60 4.68 4.62 6.68
C LEU A 60 5.99 5.01 6.00
N ALA A 61 6.37 6.29 6.07
CA ALA A 61 7.63 6.74 5.50
C ALA A 61 8.82 6.03 6.17
N SER A 62 8.77 5.86 7.49
CA SER A 62 9.83 5.17 8.20
C SER A 62 9.97 3.72 7.76
N ILE A 63 8.85 3.04 7.58
CA ILE A 63 8.87 1.65 7.13
C ILE A 63 9.43 1.56 5.71
N CYS A 64 9.01 2.47 4.83
CA CYS A 64 9.52 2.49 3.46
C CYS A 64 11.02 2.75 3.43
N THR A 65 11.50 3.68 4.26
CA THR A 65 12.93 3.95 4.36
C THR A 65 13.67 2.71 4.84
N ALA A 66 13.11 2.02 5.84
CA ALA A 66 13.72 0.79 6.35
C ALA A 66 13.82 -0.28 5.27
N LEU A 67 12.89 -0.28 4.32
CA LEU A 67 12.87 -1.22 3.21
C LEU A 67 13.65 -0.72 1.97
N ASP A 68 14.28 0.44 2.09
CA ASP A 68 15.00 1.05 0.97
C ASP A 68 14.10 1.26 -0.24
N LEU A 69 12.85 1.62 0.00
CA LEU A 69 11.89 1.86 -1.07
C LEU A 69 11.36 3.28 -0.99
N PRO A 70 11.32 3.98 -2.11
CA PRO A 70 10.59 5.25 -2.13
C PRO A 70 9.12 5.00 -1.84
N LEU A 71 8.51 5.89 -1.07
CA LEU A 71 7.09 5.77 -0.77
C LEU A 71 6.25 5.74 -2.05
N SER A 72 6.68 6.50 -3.07
CA SER A 72 5.97 6.53 -4.34
C SER A 72 5.89 5.15 -5.00
N VAL A 73 6.93 4.35 -4.85
CA VAL A 73 6.93 3.00 -5.41
C VAL A 73 5.89 2.14 -4.70
N VAL A 74 5.85 2.23 -3.37
CA VAL A 74 4.87 1.47 -2.59
C VAL A 74 3.45 1.91 -2.95
N LEU A 75 3.23 3.20 -3.08
CA LEU A 75 1.91 3.71 -3.45
C LEU A 75 1.52 3.30 -4.87
N ASN A 76 2.49 3.26 -5.77
CA ASN A 76 2.22 2.85 -7.14
C ASN A 76 1.81 1.38 -7.20
N VAL A 77 2.53 0.51 -6.49
CA VAL A 77 2.17 -0.91 -6.43
C VAL A 77 0.80 -1.07 -5.81
N THR A 78 0.54 -0.33 -4.73
CA THR A 78 -0.77 -0.36 -4.08
C THR A 78 -1.86 0.08 -5.03
N SER A 79 -1.60 1.12 -5.81
CA SER A 79 -2.56 1.62 -6.80
C SER A 79 -2.89 0.55 -7.84
N GLU A 80 -1.88 -0.17 -8.32
CA GLU A 80 -2.10 -1.23 -9.29
C GLU A 80 -2.94 -2.35 -8.68
N LYS A 81 -2.67 -2.69 -7.44
CA LYS A 81 -3.46 -3.72 -6.75
C LYS A 81 -4.91 -3.27 -6.60
N MET A 82 -5.10 -2.01 -6.26
CA MET A 82 -6.44 -1.46 -6.09
C MET A 82 -7.19 -1.47 -7.42
N ALA A 83 -6.52 -1.10 -8.51
CA ALA A 83 -7.13 -1.12 -9.82
C ALA A 83 -7.58 -2.53 -10.21
N ALA A 84 -6.79 -3.53 -9.87
CA ALA A 84 -7.15 -4.92 -10.13
C ALA A 84 -8.39 -5.32 -9.35
N VAL A 85 -8.46 -4.91 -8.08
CA VAL A 85 -9.63 -5.20 -7.24
C VAL A 85 -10.87 -4.52 -7.79
N GLU A 86 -10.72 -3.29 -8.28
CA GLU A 86 -11.85 -2.53 -8.81
C GLU A 86 -12.23 -2.98 -10.22
N GLY A 87 -11.46 -3.88 -10.80
CA GLY A 87 -11.74 -4.37 -12.14
C GLY A 87 -11.44 -3.35 -13.22
N LEU A 88 -10.55 -2.40 -12.93
CA LEU A 88 -10.20 -1.38 -13.90
C LEU A 88 -9.09 -1.86 -14.81
N ASP A 89 -9.26 -1.52 -16.09
CA ASP A 89 -8.25 -1.80 -17.09
C ASP A 89 -7.16 -0.74 -16.97
N SER A 90 -5.94 -1.12 -17.29
CA SER A 90 -4.83 -0.17 -17.28
C SER A 90 -5.06 0.97 -18.28
N ARG A 91 -5.96 0.78 -19.24
CA ARG A 91 -6.32 1.84 -20.18
C ARG A 91 -7.25 2.87 -19.59
N VAL A 92 -7.83 2.59 -18.44
CA VAL A 92 -8.66 3.58 -17.77
C VAL A 92 -7.72 4.68 -17.31
N THR A 93 -7.90 5.83 -17.90
CA THR A 93 -6.96 6.90 -17.68
C THR A 93 -7.29 7.65 -16.39
N ALA A 94 -6.35 8.47 -15.98
CA ALA A 94 -6.56 9.36 -14.88
C ALA A 94 -7.76 10.26 -15.17
N LEU A 95 -8.35 10.75 -14.09
CA LEU A 95 -9.45 11.69 -14.22
C LEU A 95 -8.98 12.93 -14.98
N PRO A 96 -9.84 13.52 -15.80
CA PRO A 96 -9.44 14.72 -16.55
C PRO A 96 -8.91 15.83 -15.65
N ARG A 97 -9.45 15.97 -14.46
CA ARG A 97 -8.97 16.98 -13.52
C ARG A 97 -7.51 16.74 -13.13
N VAL A 98 -7.15 15.47 -12.90
CA VAL A 98 -5.79 15.14 -12.54
C VAL A 98 -4.85 15.47 -13.68
N ARG A 99 -5.28 15.15 -14.89
CA ARG A 99 -4.49 15.41 -16.08
C ARG A 99 -4.29 16.90 -16.29
N ALA A 100 -5.34 17.68 -16.07
CA ALA A 100 -5.26 19.13 -16.21
C ALA A 100 -4.30 19.72 -15.20
N MET A 101 -4.31 19.20 -13.95
CA MET A 101 -3.40 19.66 -12.93
C MET A 101 -1.96 19.35 -13.29
N ALA A 102 -1.72 18.17 -13.83
CA ALA A 102 -0.38 17.80 -14.27
C ALA A 102 0.09 18.71 -15.39
N ALA A 103 -0.79 19.05 -16.30
CA ALA A 103 -0.44 19.92 -17.42
C ALA A 103 -0.17 21.35 -16.96
N ALA A 104 -0.84 21.77 -15.89
CA ALA A 104 -0.65 23.12 -15.36
C ALA A 104 0.62 23.25 -14.54
N ALA A 105 1.15 22.14 -14.07
CA ALA A 105 2.35 22.17 -13.28
C ALA A 105 3.57 22.32 -14.16
#